data_317b440ff6a0b499bdc08605b4660812
#
_entry.id   317b440ff6a0b499bdc08605b4660812
#
_cell.length_a   1.000
_cell.length_b   1.000
_cell.length_c   1.000
_cell.angle_alpha   90.00
_cell.angle_beta   90.00
_cell.angle_gamma   90.00
#
_symmetry.space_group_name_H-M   'P 1'
#
loop_
_entity.id
_entity.type
_entity.pdbx_description
1 polymer ?
#
loop_
_entity_poly.entity_id
_entity_poly.type
_entity_poly.pdbx_seq_one_letter_code
_entity_poly.pdbx_strand_id
1 'polypeptide(L)'
;MNSSENCIFCKIIRGAVPAIKVCEDEYTLTFMDINPAGPGHALVISKAHAANLLEIAEPDLLAVTRTTQRVARAVQKALVPDGLRIGQFNGAAAGQTVLHYHVHIVPMREGQRTGAHGRAPGDPEELKVLAARIREALED
;
A
#
# COMPACT_ATOMS: atom_id res chain seq x y z
N MET A 1 -7.68 -21.21 12.42
CA MET A 1 -7.35 -20.47 12.34
C MET A 1 -7.21 -19.59 11.87
N ASN A 2 -7.51 -19.06 12.17
CA ASN A 2 -7.15 -18.42 11.18
C ASN A 2 -6.97 -17.01 11.45
N SER A 3 -5.71 -16.60 11.49
CA SER A 3 -5.33 -15.22 11.72
C SER A 3 -6.01 -14.28 10.73
N SER A 4 -6.46 -14.79 9.58
CA SER A 4 -7.08 -13.94 8.56
C SER A 4 -8.42 -13.35 9.01
N GLU A 5 -9.11 -13.98 9.95
CA GLU A 5 -10.37 -13.45 10.44
C GLU A 5 -10.21 -12.14 11.20
N ASN A 6 -9.07 -11.98 11.88
CA ASN A 6 -8.79 -10.79 12.66
C ASN A 6 -7.88 -9.80 11.92
N CYS A 7 -7.47 -10.13 10.73
CA CYS A 7 -6.57 -9.27 9.95
C CYS A 7 -7.34 -8.11 9.35
N ILE A 8 -6.89 -6.87 9.65
CA ILE A 8 -7.56 -5.68 9.11
C ILE A 8 -7.52 -5.65 7.59
N PHE A 9 -6.42 -6.11 6.97
CA PHE A 9 -6.32 -6.12 5.51
C PHE A 9 -7.23 -7.18 4.90
N CYS A 10 -7.37 -8.35 5.55
CA CYS A 10 -8.33 -9.34 5.08
C CYS A 10 -9.75 -8.80 5.18
N LYS A 11 -10.05 -8.00 6.21
CA LYS A 11 -11.36 -7.37 6.35
C LYS A 11 -11.61 -6.36 5.23
N ILE A 12 -10.59 -5.62 4.84
CA ILE A 12 -10.69 -4.68 3.72
C ILE A 12 -10.95 -5.45 2.42
N ILE A 13 -10.24 -6.56 2.20
CA ILE A 13 -10.41 -7.38 1.00
C ILE A 13 -11.83 -7.90 0.90
N ARG A 14 -12.41 -8.33 2.03
CA ARG A 14 -13.78 -8.85 2.07
C ARG A 14 -14.86 -7.77 1.99
N GLY A 15 -14.45 -6.50 2.10
CA GLY A 15 -15.44 -5.42 2.13
C GLY A 15 -16.04 -5.17 3.49
N ALA A 16 -15.55 -5.82 4.55
CA ALA A 16 -16.06 -5.63 5.92
C ALA A 16 -15.58 -4.32 6.53
N VAL A 17 -14.46 -3.78 6.06
CA VAL A 17 -13.91 -2.51 6.51
C VAL A 17 -13.64 -1.68 5.26
N PRO A 18 -14.05 -0.39 5.24
CA PRO A 18 -13.83 0.45 4.06
C PRO A 18 -12.36 0.82 3.88
N ALA A 19 -11.99 1.08 2.63
CA ALA A 19 -10.66 1.57 2.29
C ALA A 19 -10.78 2.48 1.07
N ILE A 20 -9.83 3.38 0.92
CA ILE A 20 -9.78 4.28 -0.23
C ILE A 20 -8.92 3.58 -1.28
N LYS A 21 -9.59 2.84 -2.16
CA LYS A 21 -8.92 1.96 -3.12
C LYS A 21 -8.37 2.73 -4.31
N VAL A 22 -7.23 2.28 -4.80
CA VAL A 22 -6.63 2.76 -6.04
C VAL A 22 -6.96 1.80 -7.17
N CYS A 23 -6.68 0.51 -6.97
CA CYS A 23 -6.95 -0.52 -7.98
C CYS A 23 -6.93 -1.89 -7.31
N GLU A 24 -7.48 -2.87 -8.02
CA GLU A 24 -7.38 -4.25 -7.56
C GLU A 24 -7.53 -5.20 -8.73
N ASP A 25 -6.96 -6.38 -8.57
CA ASP A 25 -7.11 -7.46 -9.53
C ASP A 25 -7.33 -8.75 -8.76
N GLU A 26 -7.18 -9.88 -9.43
CA GLU A 26 -7.45 -11.18 -8.83
C GLU A 26 -6.53 -11.48 -7.63
N TYR A 27 -5.29 -10.97 -7.65
CA TYR A 27 -4.26 -11.33 -6.67
C TYR A 27 -3.87 -10.22 -5.72
N THR A 28 -4.13 -8.96 -6.08
CA THR A 28 -3.65 -7.82 -5.31
C THR A 28 -4.70 -6.75 -5.14
N LEU A 29 -4.52 -5.95 -4.08
CA LEU A 29 -5.35 -4.77 -3.81
C LEU A 29 -4.41 -3.63 -3.44
N THR A 30 -4.66 -2.46 -4.01
CA THR A 30 -3.91 -1.24 -3.70
C THR A 30 -4.87 -0.22 -3.12
N PHE A 31 -4.50 0.35 -1.97
CA PHE A 31 -5.32 1.39 -1.34
C PHE A 31 -4.41 2.40 -0.64
N MET A 32 -5.00 3.55 -0.28
CA MET A 32 -4.24 4.62 0.36
C MET A 32 -4.02 4.32 1.83
N ASP A 33 -2.83 4.62 2.34
CA ASP A 33 -2.56 4.52 3.77
C ASP A 33 -3.30 5.67 4.47
N ILE A 34 -4.12 5.33 5.47
CA ILE A 34 -4.92 6.35 6.18
C ILE A 34 -4.07 7.16 7.16
N ASN A 35 -2.86 6.70 7.46
CA ASN A 35 -1.88 7.45 8.26
C ASN A 35 -0.64 7.67 7.40
N PRO A 36 -0.75 8.51 6.36
CA PRO A 36 0.31 8.58 5.35
C PRO A 36 1.60 9.20 5.88
N ALA A 37 2.71 8.63 5.45
CA ALA A 37 4.03 9.21 5.71
C ALA A 37 4.30 10.39 4.77
N GLY A 38 3.55 10.49 3.69
CA GLY A 38 3.61 11.60 2.76
C GLY A 38 2.42 11.56 1.82
N PRO A 39 2.10 12.67 1.14
CA PRO A 39 0.96 12.67 0.21
C PRO A 39 1.15 11.63 -0.88
N GLY A 40 0.16 10.76 -1.05
CA GLY A 40 0.24 9.70 -2.03
C GLY A 40 0.75 8.36 -1.52
N HIS A 41 0.98 8.24 -0.21
CA HIS A 41 1.43 6.99 0.40
C HIS A 41 0.40 5.89 0.14
N ALA A 42 0.76 4.88 -0.64
CA ALA A 42 -0.11 3.78 -1.01
C ALA A 42 0.44 2.46 -0.51
N LEU A 43 -0.47 1.50 -0.33
CA LEU A 43 -0.13 0.15 0.10
C LEU A 43 -0.57 -0.84 -0.97
N VAL A 44 0.31 -1.76 -1.33
CA VAL A 44 -0.03 -2.86 -2.23
C VAL A 44 0.00 -4.14 -1.40
N ILE A 45 -1.14 -4.82 -1.34
CA ILE A 45 -1.23 -6.03 -0.52
C ILE A 45 -1.60 -7.24 -1.37
N SER A 46 -1.22 -8.43 -0.89
CA SER A 46 -1.69 -9.68 -1.51
C SER A 46 -3.11 -9.96 -1.03
N LYS A 47 -3.96 -10.49 -1.91
CA LYS A 47 -5.29 -10.92 -1.49
C LYS A 47 -5.23 -12.19 -0.68
N ALA A 48 -4.27 -13.07 -1.00
CA ALA A 48 -4.01 -14.25 -0.15
C ALA A 48 -3.33 -13.78 1.13
N HIS A 49 -3.77 -14.30 2.26
CA HIS A 49 -3.18 -13.92 3.55
C HIS A 49 -1.85 -14.65 3.75
N ALA A 50 -0.82 -13.87 4.05
CA ALA A 50 0.48 -14.37 4.50
C ALA A 50 1.06 -13.27 5.37
N ALA A 51 1.72 -13.63 6.46
CA ALA A 51 2.17 -12.62 7.41
C ALA A 51 3.28 -11.73 6.84
N ASN A 52 4.22 -12.31 6.12
CA ASN A 52 5.40 -11.57 5.67
C ASN A 52 6.08 -12.28 4.51
N LEU A 53 7.24 -11.78 4.13
CA LEU A 53 8.02 -12.30 3.00
C LEU A 53 8.41 -13.78 3.19
N LEU A 54 8.61 -14.19 4.43
CA LEU A 54 9.04 -15.57 4.71
C LEU A 54 7.92 -16.58 4.48
N GLU A 55 6.66 -16.13 4.53
CA GLU A 55 5.50 -17.01 4.42
C GLU A 55 4.76 -16.93 3.10
N ILE A 56 4.91 -15.81 2.37
CA ILE A 56 4.11 -15.61 1.16
C ILE A 56 4.51 -16.59 0.07
N ALA A 57 3.51 -17.11 -0.66
CA ALA A 57 3.77 -17.99 -1.79
C ALA A 57 4.34 -17.20 -2.95
N GLU A 58 5.24 -17.82 -3.72
CA GLU A 58 5.93 -17.12 -4.80
C GLU A 58 4.99 -16.47 -5.82
N PRO A 59 3.92 -17.14 -6.29
CA PRO A 59 3.01 -16.47 -7.24
C PRO A 59 2.40 -15.19 -6.70
N ASP A 60 2.06 -15.18 -5.40
CA ASP A 60 1.50 -13.99 -4.78
C ASP A 60 2.56 -12.91 -4.61
N LEU A 61 3.78 -13.29 -4.27
CA LEU A 61 4.90 -12.36 -4.18
C LEU A 61 5.15 -11.67 -5.52
N LEU A 62 5.16 -12.44 -6.59
CA LEU A 62 5.39 -11.90 -7.92
C LEU A 62 4.25 -10.96 -8.33
N ALA A 63 3.01 -11.32 -8.00
CA ALA A 63 1.86 -10.48 -8.30
C ALA A 63 1.94 -9.15 -7.57
N VAL A 64 2.27 -9.15 -6.27
CA VAL A 64 2.41 -7.92 -5.50
C VAL A 64 3.54 -7.06 -6.07
N THR A 65 4.66 -7.67 -6.42
CA THR A 65 5.80 -6.93 -6.96
C THR A 65 5.46 -6.28 -8.30
N ARG A 66 4.77 -7.00 -9.17
CA ARG A 66 4.33 -6.47 -10.45
C ARG A 66 3.38 -5.29 -10.28
N THR A 67 2.41 -5.44 -9.37
CA THR A 67 1.47 -4.36 -9.08
C THR A 67 2.18 -3.16 -8.48
N THR A 68 3.16 -3.41 -7.58
CA THR A 68 3.94 -2.33 -6.97
C THR A 68 4.62 -1.49 -8.06
N GLN A 69 5.22 -2.13 -9.07
CA GLN A 69 5.86 -1.39 -10.14
C GLN A 69 4.87 -0.55 -10.93
N ARG A 70 3.71 -1.14 -11.26
CA ARG A 70 2.67 -0.42 -12.00
C ARG A 70 2.17 0.79 -11.22
N VAL A 71 1.89 0.60 -9.94
CA VAL A 71 1.38 1.69 -9.09
C VAL A 71 2.47 2.75 -8.88
N ALA A 72 3.72 2.32 -8.67
CA ALA A 72 4.83 3.27 -8.50
C ALA A 72 4.98 4.16 -9.74
N ARG A 73 4.87 3.59 -10.94
CA ARG A 73 4.91 4.37 -12.17
C ARG A 73 3.75 5.37 -12.25
N ALA A 74 2.57 4.95 -11.82
CA ALA A 74 1.39 5.82 -11.81
C ALA A 74 1.57 6.96 -10.80
N VAL A 75 2.11 6.66 -9.62
CA VAL A 75 2.38 7.67 -8.60
C VAL A 75 3.40 8.69 -9.12
N GLN A 76 4.46 8.22 -9.76
CA GLN A 76 5.47 9.10 -10.32
C GLN A 76 4.86 10.03 -11.37
N LYS A 77 4.02 9.50 -12.23
CA LYS A 77 3.37 10.27 -13.29
C LYS A 77 2.36 11.26 -12.73
N ALA A 78 1.54 10.84 -11.78
CA ALA A 78 0.44 11.66 -11.27
C ALA A 78 0.92 12.75 -10.32
N LEU A 79 1.89 12.47 -9.46
CA LEU A 79 2.27 13.36 -8.36
C LEU A 79 3.65 13.99 -8.54
N VAL A 80 4.45 13.47 -9.44
CA VAL A 80 5.79 13.95 -9.79
C VAL A 80 6.65 14.25 -8.55
N PRO A 81 6.81 13.26 -7.64
CA PRO A 81 7.68 13.43 -6.48
C PRO A 81 9.15 13.44 -6.89
N ASP A 82 10.01 13.88 -5.99
CA ASP A 82 11.46 13.85 -6.24
C ASP A 82 12.03 12.44 -6.15
N GLY A 83 11.37 11.56 -5.41
CA GLY A 83 11.76 10.16 -5.31
C GLY A 83 10.63 9.32 -4.73
N LEU A 84 10.81 8.01 -4.76
CA LEU A 84 9.86 7.08 -4.18
C LEU A 84 10.59 6.15 -3.21
N ARG A 85 10.05 6.02 -2.02
CA ARG A 85 10.55 5.02 -1.07
C ARG A 85 9.66 3.81 -1.15
N ILE A 86 10.23 2.66 -1.49
CA ILE A 86 9.50 1.40 -1.55
C ILE A 86 9.98 0.56 -0.37
N GLY A 87 9.06 0.11 0.48
CA GLY A 87 9.44 -0.61 1.68
C GLY A 87 8.53 -1.78 1.98
N GLN A 88 9.12 -2.83 2.51
CA GLN A 88 8.41 -4.02 2.96
C GLN A 88 9.13 -4.49 4.23
N PHE A 89 8.38 -4.75 5.30
CA PHE A 89 8.98 -5.04 6.60
C PHE A 89 8.49 -6.38 7.12
N ASN A 90 9.37 -7.11 7.81
CA ASN A 90 9.09 -8.45 8.29
C ASN A 90 9.30 -8.49 9.80
N GLY A 91 8.20 -8.53 10.54
CA GLY A 91 8.21 -8.55 12.00
C GLY A 91 8.11 -7.17 12.62
N ALA A 92 7.55 -7.12 13.83
CA ALA A 92 7.31 -5.86 14.52
C ALA A 92 8.61 -5.09 14.78
N ALA A 93 9.68 -5.80 15.11
CA ALA A 93 10.97 -5.16 15.38
C ALA A 93 11.54 -4.44 14.15
N ALA A 94 11.12 -4.85 12.95
CA ALA A 94 11.57 -4.24 11.71
C ALA A 94 10.58 -3.20 11.17
N GLY A 95 9.50 -2.94 11.92
CA GLY A 95 8.54 -1.91 11.53
C GLY A 95 7.24 -2.42 10.92
N GLN A 96 7.03 -3.74 10.93
CA GLN A 96 5.77 -4.29 10.41
C GLN A 96 4.66 -4.08 11.43
N THR A 97 3.63 -3.30 11.05
CA THR A 97 2.54 -3.00 11.95
C THR A 97 1.30 -3.86 11.71
N VAL A 98 1.15 -4.40 10.50
CA VAL A 98 0.05 -5.30 10.16
C VAL A 98 0.65 -6.59 9.63
N LEU A 99 0.25 -7.73 10.21
CA LEU A 99 0.80 -9.03 9.85
C LEU A 99 0.09 -9.62 8.63
N HIS A 100 0.21 -8.92 7.52
CA HIS A 100 -0.31 -9.29 6.22
C HIS A 100 0.63 -8.65 5.20
N TYR A 101 1.19 -9.46 4.31
CA TYR A 101 2.21 -8.98 3.37
C TYR A 101 1.75 -7.73 2.63
N HIS A 102 2.54 -6.68 2.70
CA HIS A 102 2.22 -5.44 2.00
C HIS A 102 3.49 -4.65 1.71
N VAL A 103 3.44 -3.86 0.64
CA VAL A 103 4.54 -3.02 0.21
C VAL A 103 4.08 -1.56 0.28
N HIS A 104 4.90 -0.72 0.90
CA HIS A 104 4.65 0.71 0.99
C HIS A 104 5.24 1.43 -0.21
N ILE A 105 4.49 2.35 -0.79
CA ILE A 105 4.98 3.26 -1.82
C ILE A 105 4.82 4.66 -1.25
N VAL A 106 5.92 5.32 -0.93
CA VAL A 106 5.90 6.63 -0.28
C VAL A 106 6.59 7.65 -1.16
N PRO A 107 5.81 8.61 -1.73
CA PRO A 107 6.42 9.71 -2.48
C PRO A 107 7.24 10.60 -1.55
N MET A 108 8.43 10.98 -2.01
CA MET A 108 9.35 11.77 -1.22
C MET A 108 9.69 13.06 -1.95
N ARG A 109 9.85 14.14 -1.19
CA ARG A 109 10.28 15.44 -1.72
C ARG A 109 11.60 15.81 -1.11
N GLU A 110 12.42 16.54 -1.86
CA GLU A 110 13.69 17.03 -1.36
C GLU A 110 13.49 17.80 -0.05
N GLY A 111 14.32 17.50 0.95
CA GLY A 111 14.24 18.16 2.24
C GLY A 111 13.16 17.65 3.16
N GLN A 112 12.29 16.78 2.68
CA GLN A 112 11.22 16.23 3.48
C GLN A 112 11.74 15.10 4.35
N ARG A 113 11.34 15.09 5.61
CA ARG A 113 11.68 14.00 6.52
C ARG A 113 10.43 13.20 6.80
N THR A 114 10.50 11.90 6.57
CA THR A 114 9.39 11.00 6.88
C THR A 114 9.94 9.76 7.57
N GLY A 115 9.13 9.17 8.45
CA GLY A 115 9.40 7.85 8.98
C GLY A 115 8.92 6.79 8.02
N ALA A 116 8.95 5.53 8.45
CA ALA A 116 8.40 4.43 7.65
C ALA A 116 6.89 4.54 7.53
N HIS A 117 6.25 5.14 8.54
CA HIS A 117 4.80 5.31 8.61
C HIS A 117 4.49 6.72 9.08
N GLY A 118 3.32 7.21 8.73
CA GLY A 118 2.82 8.46 9.26
C GLY A 118 2.38 8.30 10.71
N ARG A 119 2.23 9.42 11.39
CA ARG A 119 1.87 9.43 12.82
C ARG A 119 0.47 9.93 13.07
N ALA A 120 -0.18 10.50 12.06
CA ALA A 120 -1.49 11.07 12.20
C ALA A 120 -2.36 10.70 11.02
N PRO A 121 -3.68 10.62 11.22
CA PRO A 121 -4.59 10.34 10.12
C PRO A 121 -4.50 11.42 9.05
N GLY A 122 -4.58 11.01 7.79
CA GLY A 122 -4.68 11.94 6.68
C GLY A 122 -6.11 12.41 6.52
N ASP A 123 -6.26 13.52 5.77
CA ASP A 123 -7.58 14.04 5.44
C ASP A 123 -8.25 13.09 4.42
N PRO A 124 -9.40 12.49 4.75
CA PRO A 124 -10.04 11.55 3.84
C PRO A 124 -10.34 12.10 2.45
N GLU A 125 -10.72 13.38 2.35
CA GLU A 125 -11.02 13.97 1.05
C GLU A 125 -9.76 14.12 0.21
N GLU A 126 -8.64 14.51 0.83
CA GLU A 126 -7.37 14.59 0.14
C GLU A 126 -6.92 13.20 -0.32
N LEU A 127 -7.09 12.19 0.53
CA LEU A 127 -6.73 10.82 0.17
C LEU A 127 -7.53 10.34 -1.03
N LYS A 128 -8.81 10.68 -1.08
CA LYS A 128 -9.66 10.30 -2.21
C LYS A 128 -9.22 10.98 -3.51
N VAL A 129 -8.86 12.25 -3.43
CA VAL A 129 -8.38 12.99 -4.60
C VAL A 129 -7.09 12.38 -5.11
N LEU A 130 -6.14 12.07 -4.21
CA LEU A 130 -4.88 11.48 -4.59
C LEU A 130 -5.08 10.10 -5.20
N ALA A 131 -5.97 9.28 -4.61
CA ALA A 131 -6.27 7.97 -5.14
C ALA A 131 -6.82 8.06 -6.57
N ALA A 132 -7.70 9.02 -6.82
CA ALA A 132 -8.27 9.20 -8.15
C ALA A 132 -7.21 9.61 -9.17
N ARG A 133 -6.29 10.50 -8.78
CA ARG A 133 -5.21 10.92 -9.67
C ARG A 133 -4.30 9.77 -10.03
N ILE A 134 -3.96 8.93 -9.05
CA ILE A 134 -3.11 7.78 -9.29
C ILE A 134 -3.84 6.78 -10.20
N ARG A 135 -5.13 6.56 -9.94
CA ARG A 135 -5.94 5.64 -10.75
C ARG A 135 -5.99 6.07 -12.21
N GLU A 136 -6.15 7.37 -12.46
CA GLU A 136 -6.16 7.89 -13.82
C GLU A 136 -4.83 7.62 -14.53
N ALA A 137 -3.72 7.74 -13.81
CA ALA A 137 -2.39 7.51 -14.38
C ALA A 137 -2.15 6.04 -14.71
N LEU A 138 -2.87 5.12 -14.03
CA LEU A 138 -2.74 3.69 -14.31
C LEU A 138 -3.32 3.32 -15.67
N GLU A 139 -4.27 4.09 -16.18
CA GLU A 139 -4.96 3.76 -17.42
C GLU A 139 -4.15 4.10 -18.65
N ASP A 140 -3.07 4.81 -18.51
CA ASP A 140 -2.17 5.12 -19.60
C ASP A 140 -1.14 4.00 -19.78
#